data_cbf8d04417f4c630fd77afb52c8f8ef3
#
_entry.id   cbf8d04417f4c630fd77afb52c8f8ef3
#
_cell.length_a   1.000
_cell.length_b   1.000
_cell.length_c   1.000
_cell.angle_alpha   90.00
_cell.angle_beta   90.00
_cell.angle_gamma   90.00
#
_symmetry.space_group_name_H-M   'P 1'
#
loop_
_entity.id
_entity.type
_entity.pdbx_description
1 polymer ?
#
loop_
_entity_poly.entity_id
_entity_poly.type
_entity_poly.pdbx_seq_one_letter_code
_entity_poly.pdbx_strand_id
1 'polypeptide(L)'
;MNRTITYFISDKDAGFTIEQNLRHRGYSAKNITHLKKTPESVLLNGIWVHMTHRLTSGDELVIRIVEEQSSKRVPPVEHPIHIVYEDEDILVIDKQAGMPIHPSLNNYYNSLANALAWYFEQQKKPFIFRCVNRLDRDTSGLTIIAKHVVSAAILSSMNARREIHREYRAIVRGHLTPESGVTTAPLGRKDSSIIERTVDFDHGEKAVTYYQFLEEKNGLGNDYLGWVNLPRDYDKEEFSR
;
A
#
# COMPACT_ATOMS: atom_id res chain seq x y z
N MET A 1 13.05 11.03 7.87
CA MET A 1 11.85 11.23 8.71
C MET A 1 12.06 10.54 10.04
N ASN A 2 11.76 11.19 11.15
CA ASN A 2 11.92 10.61 12.48
C ASN A 2 10.54 10.29 13.05
N ARG A 3 10.38 9.10 13.61
CA ARG A 3 9.13 8.65 14.22
C ARG A 3 9.44 7.95 15.55
N THR A 4 8.79 8.36 16.61
CA THR A 4 8.85 7.68 17.91
C THR A 4 7.51 7.00 18.16
N ILE A 5 7.55 5.71 18.47
CA ILE A 5 6.37 4.89 18.76
C ILE A 5 6.54 4.34 20.18
N THR A 6 5.56 4.56 21.03
CA THR A 6 5.56 4.05 22.39
C THR A 6 4.52 2.94 22.54
N TYR A 7 4.94 1.82 23.13
CA TYR A 7 4.08 0.68 23.44
C TYR A 7 4.08 0.48 24.96
N PHE A 8 2.91 0.44 25.54
CA PHE A 8 2.74 -0.04 26.93
C PHE A 8 2.48 -1.54 26.88
N ILE A 9 3.31 -2.28 27.61
CA ILE A 9 3.29 -3.74 27.58
C ILE A 9 2.16 -4.27 28.46
N SER A 10 1.28 -5.02 27.86
CA SER A 10 0.16 -5.69 28.54
C SER A 10 0.56 -7.08 29.07
N ASP A 11 -0.29 -7.67 29.90
CA ASP A 11 -0.10 -9.04 30.38
C ASP A 11 0.03 -10.06 29.24
N LYS A 12 -0.63 -9.83 28.09
CA LYS A 12 -0.55 -10.68 26.90
C LYS A 12 0.82 -10.64 26.22
N ASP A 13 1.52 -9.53 26.35
CA ASP A 13 2.83 -9.31 25.74
C ASP A 13 3.98 -9.65 26.71
N ALA A 14 3.68 -9.83 28.00
CA ALA A 14 4.67 -10.16 29.02
C ALA A 14 5.33 -11.51 28.73
N GLY A 15 6.62 -11.61 29.00
CA GLY A 15 7.44 -12.78 28.74
C GLY A 15 8.01 -12.89 27.33
N PHE A 16 7.47 -12.16 26.35
CA PHE A 16 8.10 -12.07 25.03
C PHE A 16 9.41 -11.31 25.11
N THR A 17 10.36 -11.65 24.24
CA THR A 17 11.47 -10.75 23.99
C THR A 17 10.99 -9.52 23.20
N ILE A 18 11.73 -8.42 23.28
CA ILE A 18 11.43 -7.23 22.48
C ILE A 18 11.32 -7.60 20.98
N GLU A 19 12.25 -8.43 20.46
CA GLU A 19 12.18 -8.87 19.06
C GLU A 19 10.88 -9.64 18.76
N GLN A 20 10.47 -10.56 19.61
CA GLN A 20 9.23 -11.32 19.44
C GLN A 20 8.01 -10.40 19.45
N ASN A 21 7.95 -9.45 20.38
CA ASN A 21 6.86 -8.49 20.48
C ASN A 21 6.77 -7.60 19.23
N LEU A 22 7.90 -7.05 18.76
CA LEU A 22 7.93 -6.24 17.55
C LEU A 22 7.52 -7.03 16.29
N ARG A 23 7.93 -8.31 16.18
CA ARG A 23 7.48 -9.18 15.08
C ARG A 23 5.97 -9.41 15.12
N HIS A 24 5.38 -9.64 16.28
CA HIS A 24 3.93 -9.73 16.44
C HIS A 24 3.22 -8.44 16.02
N ARG A 25 3.84 -7.29 16.22
CA ARG A 25 3.33 -5.98 15.77
C ARG A 25 3.58 -5.68 14.29
N GLY A 26 4.12 -6.66 13.52
CA GLY A 26 4.31 -6.53 12.07
C GLY A 26 5.66 -5.95 11.64
N TYR A 27 6.62 -5.77 12.55
CA TYR A 27 7.97 -5.36 12.18
C TYR A 27 8.67 -6.44 11.36
N SER A 28 9.20 -6.08 10.20
CA SER A 28 9.94 -6.99 9.35
C SER A 28 11.32 -7.33 9.93
N ALA A 29 11.95 -8.42 9.44
CA ALA A 29 13.32 -8.75 9.81
C ALA A 29 14.31 -7.62 9.50
N LYS A 30 14.07 -6.88 8.39
CA LYS A 30 14.88 -5.70 8.03
C LYS A 30 14.71 -4.55 9.03
N ASN A 31 13.48 -4.31 9.51
CA ASN A 31 13.23 -3.31 10.54
C ASN A 31 13.97 -3.66 11.83
N ILE A 32 13.86 -4.91 12.29
CA ILE A 32 14.56 -5.40 13.49
C ILE A 32 16.08 -5.25 13.36
N THR A 33 16.63 -5.62 12.19
CA THR A 33 18.07 -5.47 11.93
C THR A 33 18.51 -4.00 11.92
N HIS A 34 17.68 -3.13 11.35
CA HIS A 34 17.94 -1.68 11.35
C HIS A 34 17.96 -1.12 12.79
N LEU A 35 16.94 -1.43 13.58
CA LEU A 35 16.86 -1.02 14.97
C LEU A 35 18.05 -1.53 15.79
N LYS A 36 18.48 -2.78 15.62
CA LYS A 36 19.68 -3.36 16.30
C LYS A 36 20.96 -2.56 16.02
N LYS A 37 21.05 -1.95 14.84
CA LYS A 37 22.24 -1.19 14.40
C LYS A 37 22.19 0.30 14.74
N THR A 38 21.02 0.80 15.11
CA THR A 38 20.81 2.22 15.42
C THR A 38 20.87 2.43 16.93
N PRO A 39 21.85 3.18 17.45
CA PRO A 39 21.94 3.46 18.88
C PRO A 39 20.66 4.11 19.42
N GLU A 40 20.28 3.78 20.63
CA GLU A 40 19.10 4.31 21.33
C GLU A 40 17.76 4.20 20.57
N SER A 41 17.69 3.35 19.54
CA SER A 41 16.45 3.12 18.78
C SER A 41 15.41 2.33 19.55
N VAL A 42 15.80 1.61 20.60
CA VAL A 42 14.95 0.76 21.43
C VAL A 42 15.22 1.07 22.88
N LEU A 43 14.27 1.72 23.54
CA LEU A 43 14.37 2.02 24.97
C LEU A 43 13.27 1.27 25.71
N LEU A 44 13.62 0.67 26.83
CA LEU A 44 12.70 0.06 27.78
C LEU A 44 12.77 0.84 29.09
N ASN A 45 11.66 1.44 29.49
CA ASN A 45 11.60 2.31 30.68
C ASN A 45 12.68 3.40 30.64
N GLY A 46 12.94 3.97 29.46
CA GLY A 46 13.94 5.00 29.23
C GLY A 46 15.39 4.50 29.07
N ILE A 47 15.66 3.21 29.24
CA ILE A 47 17.01 2.63 29.15
C ILE A 47 17.18 1.88 27.83
N TRP A 48 18.31 2.08 27.15
CA TRP A 48 18.65 1.31 25.94
C TRP A 48 18.97 -0.15 26.31
N VAL A 49 18.26 -1.07 25.68
CA VAL A 49 18.36 -2.50 25.96
C VAL A 49 18.52 -3.33 24.66
N HIS A 50 18.99 -4.54 24.81
CA HIS A 50 19.06 -5.48 23.69
C HIS A 50 17.69 -6.08 23.32
N MET A 51 17.50 -6.42 22.03
CA MET A 51 16.27 -7.03 21.52
C MET A 51 15.89 -8.37 22.18
N THR A 52 16.83 -9.00 22.83
CA THR A 52 16.63 -10.27 23.58
C THR A 52 16.09 -10.05 24.99
N HIS A 53 16.01 -8.80 25.45
CA HIS A 53 15.44 -8.47 26.75
C HIS A 53 13.97 -8.91 26.82
N ARG A 54 13.55 -9.51 27.95
CA ARG A 54 12.17 -9.96 28.17
C ARG A 54 11.34 -8.83 28.75
N LEU A 55 10.17 -8.67 28.20
CA LEU A 55 9.19 -7.67 28.59
C LEU A 55 8.38 -8.12 29.80
N THR A 56 8.05 -7.19 30.66
CA THR A 56 7.14 -7.36 31.82
C THR A 56 5.89 -6.50 31.60
N SER A 57 4.78 -6.92 32.17
CA SER A 57 3.56 -6.10 32.16
C SER A 57 3.81 -4.75 32.84
N GLY A 58 3.33 -3.68 32.20
CA GLY A 58 3.55 -2.30 32.66
C GLY A 58 4.81 -1.63 32.11
N ASP A 59 5.70 -2.37 31.43
CA ASP A 59 6.87 -1.75 30.78
C ASP A 59 6.45 -0.75 29.70
N GLU A 60 7.24 0.33 29.57
CA GLU A 60 7.17 1.28 28.46
C GLU A 60 8.27 0.96 27.44
N LEU A 61 7.88 0.49 26.27
CA LEU A 61 8.79 0.20 25.16
C LEU A 61 8.70 1.31 24.12
N VAL A 62 9.80 2.08 23.98
CA VAL A 62 9.90 3.17 23.00
C VAL A 62 10.77 2.75 21.83
N ILE A 63 10.23 2.88 20.62
CA ILE A 63 10.92 2.61 19.35
C ILE A 63 11.13 3.93 18.61
N ARG A 64 12.40 4.25 18.31
CA ARG A 64 12.78 5.42 17.53
C ARG A 64 13.19 4.99 16.11
N ILE A 65 12.47 5.46 15.13
CA ILE A 65 12.75 5.23 13.71
C ILE A 65 13.40 6.50 13.18
N VAL A 66 14.63 6.38 12.68
CA VAL A 66 15.40 7.50 12.15
C VAL A 66 15.69 7.24 10.67
N GLU A 67 15.19 8.11 9.81
CA GLU A 67 15.43 8.11 8.38
C GLU A 67 15.83 9.51 7.92
N GLU A 68 17.11 9.70 7.70
CA GLU A 68 17.71 11.02 7.40
C GLU A 68 17.87 11.27 5.90
N GLN A 69 17.72 10.25 5.07
CA GLN A 69 17.94 10.33 3.64
C GLN A 69 16.63 10.31 2.87
N SER A 70 16.58 11.11 1.81
CA SER A 70 15.52 11.05 0.79
C SER A 70 15.89 10.10 -0.35
N SER A 71 14.91 9.74 -1.15
CA SER A 71 15.10 8.90 -2.35
C SER A 71 16.00 9.61 -3.36
N LYS A 72 17.22 9.16 -3.53
CA LYS A 72 18.22 9.75 -4.46
C LYS A 72 17.82 9.71 -5.94
N ARG A 73 16.91 8.80 -6.31
CA ARG A 73 16.50 8.55 -7.72
C ARG A 73 15.14 9.14 -8.06
N VAL A 74 14.54 9.89 -7.18
CA VAL A 74 13.22 10.50 -7.37
C VAL A 74 13.42 12.01 -7.23
N PRO A 75 13.59 12.75 -8.32
CA PRO A 75 13.73 14.19 -8.26
C PRO A 75 12.40 14.82 -7.76
N PRO A 76 12.46 15.80 -6.86
CA PRO A 76 11.28 16.54 -6.45
C PRO A 76 10.77 17.41 -7.59
N VAL A 77 9.50 17.31 -7.91
CA VAL A 77 8.83 18.12 -8.95
C VAL A 77 7.46 18.52 -8.44
N GLU A 78 7.13 19.79 -8.59
CA GLU A 78 5.82 20.32 -8.22
C GLU A 78 4.73 19.78 -9.14
N HIS A 79 3.81 19.03 -8.55
CA HIS A 79 2.57 18.58 -9.20
C HIS A 79 1.41 18.71 -8.22
N PRO A 80 0.21 18.99 -8.69
CA PRO A 80 -0.97 18.99 -7.85
C PRO A 80 -1.24 17.57 -7.32
N ILE A 81 -1.42 17.45 -6.01
CA ILE A 81 -1.82 16.23 -5.32
C ILE A 81 -3.04 16.51 -4.45
N HIS A 82 -3.93 15.52 -4.37
CA HIS A 82 -5.08 15.58 -3.49
C HIS A 82 -4.86 14.63 -2.31
N ILE A 83 -4.53 15.20 -1.16
CA ILE A 83 -4.33 14.46 0.09
C ILE A 83 -5.70 14.26 0.74
N VAL A 84 -6.11 13.02 0.91
CA VAL A 84 -7.38 12.64 1.55
C VAL A 84 -7.19 12.43 3.05
N TYR A 85 -6.03 11.91 3.43
CA TYR A 85 -5.68 11.66 4.83
C TYR A 85 -4.17 11.71 5.01
N GLU A 86 -3.72 12.25 6.12
CA GLU A 86 -2.32 12.22 6.53
C GLU A 86 -2.22 12.17 8.06
N ASP A 87 -1.40 11.26 8.55
CA ASP A 87 -0.94 11.21 9.94
C ASP A 87 0.59 11.03 10.02
N GLU A 88 1.11 10.59 11.14
CA GLU A 88 2.55 10.38 11.32
C GLU A 88 3.08 9.15 10.58
N ASP A 89 2.23 8.19 10.26
CA ASP A 89 2.60 6.87 9.75
C ASP A 89 2.23 6.66 8.27
N ILE A 90 1.13 7.26 7.81
CA ILE A 90 0.59 7.09 6.45
C ILE A 90 0.17 8.41 5.80
N LEU A 91 0.08 8.36 4.50
CA LEU A 91 -0.51 9.39 3.65
C LEU A 91 -1.41 8.69 2.62
N VAL A 92 -2.66 9.12 2.50
CA VAL A 92 -3.62 8.63 1.50
C VAL A 92 -3.85 9.72 0.47
N ILE A 93 -3.59 9.38 -0.79
CA ILE A 93 -3.71 10.27 -1.94
C ILE A 93 -4.85 9.79 -2.83
N ASP A 94 -5.72 10.70 -3.24
CA ASP A 94 -6.57 10.49 -4.40
C ASP A 94 -5.77 10.83 -5.68
N LYS A 95 -5.21 9.78 -6.30
CA LYS A 95 -4.37 9.91 -7.48
C LYS A 95 -5.23 10.20 -8.70
N GLN A 96 -4.90 11.27 -9.42
CA GLN A 96 -5.54 11.58 -10.70
C GLN A 96 -5.11 10.62 -11.82
N ALA A 97 -5.94 10.46 -12.84
CA ALA A 97 -5.58 9.74 -14.07
C ALA A 97 -4.45 10.47 -14.82
N GLY A 98 -3.69 9.76 -15.63
CA GLY A 98 -2.55 10.27 -16.37
C GLY A 98 -1.24 10.37 -15.59
N MET A 99 -1.27 10.16 -14.26
CA MET A 99 -0.10 10.22 -13.39
C MET A 99 0.39 8.81 -13.00
N PRO A 100 1.58 8.36 -13.40
CA PRO A 100 2.15 7.11 -12.95
C PRO A 100 2.58 7.19 -11.47
N ILE A 101 2.65 6.05 -10.79
CA ILE A 101 3.06 5.98 -9.37
C ILE A 101 4.57 6.25 -9.22
N HIS A 102 5.39 5.64 -10.07
CA HIS A 102 6.86 5.76 -10.03
C HIS A 102 7.40 6.38 -11.31
N PRO A 103 8.57 7.05 -11.24
CA PRO A 103 9.31 7.44 -12.42
C PRO A 103 9.57 6.23 -13.33
N SER A 104 9.45 6.45 -14.63
CA SER A 104 9.76 5.47 -15.68
C SER A 104 10.42 6.16 -16.87
N LEU A 105 10.89 5.40 -17.86
CA LEU A 105 11.68 5.90 -18.98
C LEU A 105 11.06 7.15 -19.66
N ASN A 106 9.73 7.16 -19.82
CA ASN A 106 9.01 8.27 -20.47
C ASN A 106 8.29 9.21 -19.49
N ASN A 107 8.42 8.96 -18.19
CA ASN A 107 7.73 9.71 -17.13
C ASN A 107 8.66 9.94 -15.93
N TYR A 108 9.87 10.38 -16.18
CA TYR A 108 10.89 10.50 -15.14
C TYR A 108 10.57 11.61 -14.14
N TYR A 109 9.89 12.67 -14.59
CA TYR A 109 9.54 13.86 -13.80
C TYR A 109 8.05 14.00 -13.54
N ASN A 110 7.22 13.10 -14.03
CA ASN A 110 5.76 13.19 -13.98
C ASN A 110 5.13 11.99 -13.26
N SER A 111 5.52 11.78 -12.00
CA SER A 111 4.96 10.69 -11.21
C SER A 111 4.51 11.16 -9.82
N LEU A 112 3.64 10.38 -9.18
CA LEU A 112 3.24 10.64 -7.80
C LEU A 112 4.45 10.67 -6.85
N ALA A 113 5.46 9.84 -7.11
CA ALA A 113 6.69 9.85 -6.32
C ALA A 113 7.43 11.19 -6.41
N ASN A 114 7.48 11.82 -7.60
CA ASN A 114 8.08 13.16 -7.79
C ASN A 114 7.30 14.24 -7.02
N ALA A 115 5.96 14.20 -7.13
CA ALA A 115 5.08 15.14 -6.45
C ALA A 115 5.25 15.07 -4.92
N LEU A 116 5.31 13.85 -4.37
CA LEU A 116 5.51 13.65 -2.94
C LEU A 116 6.94 13.97 -2.47
N ALA A 117 7.95 13.73 -3.31
CA ALA A 117 9.30 14.17 -3.01
C ALA A 117 9.36 15.70 -2.84
N TRP A 118 8.68 16.47 -3.74
CA TRP A 118 8.54 17.91 -3.62
C TRP A 118 7.74 18.32 -2.39
N TYR A 119 6.60 17.69 -2.12
CA TYR A 119 5.75 17.98 -0.97
C TYR A 119 6.52 17.90 0.36
N PHE A 120 7.33 16.86 0.55
CA PHE A 120 8.13 16.69 1.77
C PHE A 120 9.39 17.58 1.78
N GLU A 121 9.96 17.89 0.63
CA GLU A 121 11.07 18.85 0.51
C GLU A 121 10.66 20.25 0.98
N GLN A 122 9.47 20.74 0.61
CA GLN A 122 8.94 22.01 1.09
C GLN A 122 8.79 22.05 2.63
N GLN A 123 8.54 20.89 3.24
CA GLN A 123 8.50 20.75 4.69
C GLN A 123 9.89 20.53 5.33
N LYS A 124 10.97 20.50 4.54
CA LYS A 124 12.33 20.17 4.97
C LYS A 124 12.43 18.83 5.69
N LYS A 125 11.60 17.86 5.27
CA LYS A 125 11.55 16.51 5.82
C LYS A 125 12.15 15.52 4.84
N PRO A 126 13.13 14.68 5.25
CA PRO A 126 13.61 13.60 4.40
C PRO A 126 12.48 12.61 4.14
N PHE A 127 12.37 12.15 2.89
CA PHE A 127 11.29 11.25 2.50
C PHE A 127 11.76 10.18 1.52
N ILE A 128 11.39 8.94 1.79
CA ILE A 128 11.58 7.81 0.87
C ILE A 128 10.19 7.35 0.43
N PHE A 129 9.93 7.40 -0.87
CA PHE A 129 8.65 7.02 -1.43
C PHE A 129 8.38 5.50 -1.28
N ARG A 130 7.27 5.15 -0.61
CA ARG A 130 6.86 3.75 -0.36
C ARG A 130 5.36 3.62 -0.58
N CYS A 131 4.99 3.23 -1.79
CA CYS A 131 3.60 2.98 -2.16
C CYS A 131 3.18 1.57 -1.75
N VAL A 132 2.07 1.44 -1.04
CA VAL A 132 1.53 0.18 -0.54
C VAL A 132 0.71 -0.54 -1.61
N ASN A 133 -0.17 0.20 -2.30
CA ASN A 133 -1.00 -0.30 -3.39
C ASN A 133 -0.77 0.55 -4.64
N ARG A 134 -0.42 -0.11 -5.74
CA ARG A 134 -0.20 0.58 -7.02
C ARG A 134 -1.51 0.71 -7.80
N LEU A 135 -1.68 1.87 -8.41
CA LEU A 135 -2.67 2.12 -9.46
C LEU A 135 -1.93 2.33 -10.79
N ASP A 136 -2.54 1.92 -11.87
CA ASP A 136 -2.00 2.18 -13.21
C ASP A 136 -2.04 3.69 -13.52
N ARG A 137 -1.30 4.12 -14.54
CA ARG A 137 -1.18 5.53 -14.89
C ARG A 137 -2.56 6.19 -15.06
N ASP A 138 -3.43 5.54 -15.81
CA ASP A 138 -4.73 6.09 -16.21
C ASP A 138 -5.87 5.72 -15.25
N THR A 139 -5.57 4.95 -14.20
CA THR A 139 -6.50 4.66 -13.11
C THR A 139 -6.41 5.77 -12.05
N SER A 140 -7.54 6.38 -11.72
CA SER A 140 -7.67 7.32 -10.60
C SER A 140 -8.09 6.62 -9.31
N GLY A 141 -7.97 7.32 -8.17
CA GLY A 141 -8.46 6.86 -6.88
C GLY A 141 -7.39 6.70 -5.81
N LEU A 142 -7.75 6.03 -4.72
CA LEU A 142 -6.98 6.03 -3.49
C LEU A 142 -5.73 5.16 -3.55
N THR A 143 -4.61 5.74 -3.14
CA THR A 143 -3.35 5.04 -2.93
C THR A 143 -2.77 5.39 -1.56
N ILE A 144 -2.24 4.37 -0.88
CA ILE A 144 -1.65 4.48 0.45
C ILE A 144 -0.14 4.57 0.31
N ILE A 145 0.43 5.58 0.93
CA ILE A 145 1.87 5.81 1.00
C ILE A 145 2.31 5.65 2.45
N ALA A 146 3.26 4.79 2.70
CA ALA A 146 3.87 4.64 4.01
C ALA A 146 4.96 5.71 4.20
N LYS A 147 4.90 6.44 5.32
CA LYS A 147 5.82 7.56 5.58
C LYS A 147 7.17 7.10 6.11
N HIS A 148 7.25 5.92 6.73
CA HIS A 148 8.50 5.36 7.24
C HIS A 148 8.58 3.83 7.04
N VAL A 149 9.77 3.26 7.28
CA VAL A 149 10.07 1.86 6.96
C VAL A 149 9.23 0.86 7.76
N VAL A 150 8.78 1.21 8.96
CA VAL A 150 7.96 0.30 9.78
C VAL A 150 6.52 0.28 9.28
N SER A 151 5.89 1.44 9.03
CA SER A 151 4.55 1.49 8.44
C SER A 151 4.52 0.79 7.08
N ALA A 152 5.56 0.94 6.26
CA ALA A 152 5.68 0.21 4.99
C ALA A 152 5.69 -1.32 5.18
N ALA A 153 6.40 -1.82 6.18
CA ALA A 153 6.46 -3.26 6.44
C ALA A 153 5.10 -3.80 6.93
N ILE A 154 4.47 -3.11 7.86
CA ILE A 154 3.15 -3.48 8.40
C ILE A 154 2.11 -3.50 7.28
N LEU A 155 1.98 -2.40 6.54
CA LEU A 155 0.99 -2.28 5.46
C LEU A 155 1.26 -3.25 4.30
N SER A 156 2.53 -3.52 3.97
CA SER A 156 2.86 -4.55 2.97
C SER A 156 2.44 -5.94 3.44
N SER A 157 2.60 -6.24 4.72
CA SER A 157 2.15 -7.50 5.32
C SER A 157 0.62 -7.61 5.32
N MET A 158 -0.09 -6.55 5.70
CA MET A 158 -1.56 -6.48 5.63
C MET A 158 -2.06 -6.65 4.19
N ASN A 159 -1.42 -6.00 3.23
CA ASN A 159 -1.76 -6.14 1.81
C ASN A 159 -1.53 -7.58 1.30
N ALA A 160 -0.45 -8.24 1.74
CA ALA A 160 -0.17 -9.64 1.38
C ALA A 160 -1.19 -10.62 1.98
N ARG A 161 -1.69 -10.34 3.18
CA ARG A 161 -2.76 -11.11 3.84
C ARG A 161 -4.16 -10.71 3.40
N ARG A 162 -4.29 -9.78 2.44
CA ARG A 162 -5.56 -9.24 1.94
C ARG A 162 -6.42 -8.54 3.00
N GLU A 163 -5.80 -7.98 4.01
CA GLU A 163 -6.46 -7.20 5.07
C GLU A 163 -6.76 -5.75 4.62
N ILE A 164 -6.14 -5.30 3.53
CA ILE A 164 -6.45 -4.02 2.88
C ILE A 164 -7.42 -4.31 1.74
N HIS A 165 -8.70 -4.04 1.99
CA HIS A 165 -9.76 -4.24 0.99
C HIS A 165 -9.74 -3.12 -0.04
N ARG A 166 -9.88 -3.48 -1.32
CA ARG A 166 -9.87 -2.55 -2.44
C ARG A 166 -11.10 -2.74 -3.29
N GLU A 167 -11.74 -1.64 -3.57
CA GLU A 167 -12.92 -1.59 -4.41
C GLU A 167 -12.66 -0.65 -5.60
N TYR A 168 -13.07 -1.05 -6.77
CA TYR A 168 -12.90 -0.28 -8.00
C TYR A 168 -14.24 -0.09 -8.68
N ARG A 169 -14.40 1.06 -9.33
CA ARG A 169 -15.50 1.28 -10.28
C ARG A 169 -14.94 1.29 -11.68
N ALA A 170 -15.60 0.60 -12.60
CA ALA A 170 -15.20 0.56 -13.98
C ALA A 170 -16.42 0.81 -14.88
N ILE A 171 -16.15 1.34 -16.07
CA ILE A 171 -17.12 1.43 -17.14
C ILE A 171 -16.81 0.31 -18.11
N VAL A 172 -17.80 -0.51 -18.40
CA VAL A 172 -17.70 -1.60 -19.36
C VAL A 172 -18.64 -1.34 -20.54
N ARG A 173 -18.26 -1.83 -21.71
CA ARG A 173 -19.09 -1.74 -22.91
C ARG A 173 -19.96 -2.99 -23.05
N GLY A 174 -21.23 -2.81 -23.35
CA GLY A 174 -22.21 -3.89 -23.54
C GLY A 174 -23.03 -4.17 -22.29
N HIS A 175 -23.93 -5.14 -22.39
CA HIS A 175 -24.79 -5.58 -21.31
C HIS A 175 -24.10 -6.66 -20.48
N LEU A 176 -24.20 -6.55 -19.17
CA LEU A 176 -23.74 -7.58 -18.24
C LEU A 176 -24.91 -8.46 -17.81
N THR A 177 -24.83 -9.73 -18.13
CA THR A 177 -25.78 -10.75 -17.69
C THR A 177 -24.99 -11.98 -17.21
N PRO A 178 -25.10 -12.38 -15.93
CA PRO A 178 -25.92 -11.79 -14.86
C PRO A 178 -25.37 -10.46 -14.32
N GLU A 179 -26.19 -9.73 -13.55
CA GLU A 179 -25.82 -8.43 -12.95
C GLU A 179 -24.68 -8.53 -11.90
N SER A 180 -24.42 -9.71 -11.38
CA SER A 180 -23.31 -9.98 -10.49
C SER A 180 -22.66 -11.32 -10.79
N GLY A 181 -21.37 -11.42 -10.56
CA GLY A 181 -20.67 -12.67 -10.85
C GLY A 181 -19.20 -12.66 -10.51
N VAL A 182 -18.56 -13.76 -10.84
CA VAL A 182 -17.12 -13.98 -10.64
C VAL A 182 -16.51 -14.40 -11.96
N THR A 183 -15.51 -13.64 -12.41
CA THR A 183 -14.69 -14.04 -13.56
C THR A 183 -13.40 -14.66 -13.03
N THR A 184 -13.18 -15.91 -13.39
CA THR A 184 -11.96 -16.68 -13.07
C THR A 184 -11.26 -16.99 -14.38
N ALA A 185 -10.26 -16.20 -14.73
CA ALA A 185 -9.48 -16.43 -15.94
C ALA A 185 -7.99 -16.14 -15.63
N PRO A 186 -7.09 -17.12 -15.85
CA PRO A 186 -5.67 -16.88 -15.67
C PRO A 186 -5.17 -15.86 -16.70
N LEU A 187 -4.32 -14.94 -16.24
CA LEU A 187 -3.81 -13.85 -17.06
C LEU A 187 -2.31 -14.00 -17.29
N GLY A 188 -1.92 -14.13 -18.53
CA GLY A 188 -0.54 -14.12 -18.99
C GLY A 188 -0.15 -12.81 -19.65
N ARG A 189 1.13 -12.69 -19.98
CA ARG A 189 1.65 -11.58 -20.79
C ARG A 189 1.38 -11.92 -22.27
N LYS A 190 0.86 -10.97 -23.02
CA LYS A 190 0.69 -11.15 -24.48
C LYS A 190 2.07 -11.09 -25.15
N ASP A 191 2.39 -12.07 -25.98
CA ASP A 191 3.72 -12.18 -26.62
C ASP A 191 4.13 -10.95 -27.43
N SER A 192 3.15 -10.26 -28.02
CA SER A 192 3.39 -9.06 -28.85
C SER A 192 3.46 -7.75 -28.05
N SER A 193 3.34 -7.78 -26.71
CA SER A 193 3.25 -6.56 -25.89
C SER A 193 3.89 -6.73 -24.51
N ILE A 194 4.66 -5.72 -24.11
CA ILE A 194 5.24 -5.65 -22.75
C ILE A 194 4.17 -5.27 -21.71
N ILE A 195 3.08 -4.64 -22.13
CA ILE A 195 2.08 -4.03 -21.24
C ILE A 195 0.78 -4.83 -21.20
N GLU A 196 0.35 -5.36 -22.37
CA GLU A 196 -0.92 -6.03 -22.49
C GLU A 196 -0.94 -7.40 -21.81
N ARG A 197 -2.05 -7.70 -21.18
CA ARG A 197 -2.35 -9.02 -20.61
C ARG A 197 -3.43 -9.68 -21.47
N THR A 198 -3.36 -10.99 -21.54
CA THR A 198 -4.36 -11.84 -22.22
C THR A 198 -4.72 -13.00 -21.32
N VAL A 199 -5.87 -13.61 -21.57
CA VAL A 199 -6.22 -14.87 -20.93
C VAL A 199 -5.29 -15.96 -21.45
N ASP A 200 -4.62 -16.66 -20.54
CA ASP A 200 -3.65 -17.70 -20.84
C ASP A 200 -3.87 -18.86 -19.86
N PHE A 201 -4.51 -19.91 -20.36
CA PHE A 201 -4.85 -21.08 -19.55
C PHE A 201 -3.66 -22.00 -19.28
N ASP A 202 -2.60 -21.90 -20.07
CA ASP A 202 -1.44 -22.79 -19.97
C ASP A 202 -0.37 -22.24 -19.01
N HIS A 203 -0.11 -20.93 -19.04
CA HIS A 203 1.00 -20.29 -18.28
C HIS A 203 0.57 -19.05 -17.51
N GLY A 204 -0.72 -18.67 -17.56
CA GLY A 204 -1.23 -17.47 -16.89
C GLY A 204 -1.29 -17.62 -15.37
N GLU A 205 -1.07 -16.51 -14.67
CA GLU A 205 -1.29 -16.40 -13.22
C GLU A 205 -2.78 -16.37 -12.92
N LYS A 206 -3.21 -17.12 -11.88
CA LYS A 206 -4.60 -17.14 -11.43
C LYS A 206 -5.09 -15.74 -11.10
N ALA A 207 -6.14 -15.31 -11.79
CA ALA A 207 -6.82 -14.03 -11.52
C ALA A 207 -8.30 -14.30 -11.25
N VAL A 208 -8.83 -13.62 -10.24
CA VAL A 208 -10.24 -13.70 -9.86
C VAL A 208 -10.76 -12.28 -9.71
N THR A 209 -11.84 -11.97 -10.40
CA THR A 209 -12.50 -10.67 -10.36
C THR A 209 -13.97 -10.88 -10.04
N TYR A 210 -14.41 -10.35 -8.92
CA TYR A 210 -15.83 -10.23 -8.59
C TYR A 210 -16.36 -8.96 -9.24
N TYR A 211 -17.61 -8.97 -9.69
CA TYR A 211 -18.25 -7.78 -10.20
C TYR A 211 -19.71 -7.69 -9.77
N GLN A 212 -20.17 -6.48 -9.61
CA GLN A 212 -21.56 -6.13 -9.38
C GLN A 212 -21.94 -4.98 -10.30
N PHE A 213 -22.97 -5.18 -11.10
CA PHE A 213 -23.55 -4.15 -11.94
C PHE A 213 -24.20 -3.07 -11.06
N LEU A 214 -24.00 -1.82 -11.41
CA LEU A 214 -24.56 -0.68 -10.68
C LEU A 214 -25.65 0.03 -11.47
N GLU A 215 -25.32 0.48 -12.67
CA GLU A 215 -26.25 1.20 -13.55
C GLU A 215 -25.81 1.09 -15.01
N GLU A 216 -26.75 1.28 -15.92
CA GLU A 216 -26.51 1.37 -17.34
C GLU A 216 -26.98 2.73 -17.87
N LYS A 217 -26.20 3.29 -18.78
CA LYS A 217 -26.54 4.49 -19.51
C LYS A 217 -26.33 4.26 -20.99
N ASN A 218 -27.23 4.83 -21.80
CA ASN A 218 -27.03 4.86 -23.24
C ASN A 218 -25.79 5.69 -23.57
N GLY A 219 -24.83 5.07 -24.26
CA GLY A 219 -23.66 5.76 -24.79
C GLY A 219 -23.96 6.54 -26.06
N LEU A 220 -22.94 7.15 -26.65
CA LEU A 220 -23.04 7.75 -27.98
C LEU A 220 -23.18 6.66 -29.03
N GLY A 221 -24.29 6.67 -29.79
CA GLY A 221 -24.67 5.62 -30.72
C GLY A 221 -25.50 4.50 -30.07
N ASN A 222 -25.41 3.29 -30.56
CA ASN A 222 -26.10 2.11 -29.99
C ASN A 222 -25.30 1.36 -28.97
N ASP A 223 -24.26 1.98 -28.41
CA ASP A 223 -23.43 1.37 -27.39
C ASP A 223 -24.06 1.54 -25.99
N TYR A 224 -24.13 0.45 -25.25
CA TYR A 224 -24.52 0.47 -23.84
C TYR A 224 -23.26 0.54 -22.98
N LEU A 225 -23.26 1.42 -21.97
CA LEU A 225 -22.19 1.60 -21.01
C LEU A 225 -22.69 1.21 -19.62
N GLY A 226 -22.16 0.11 -19.10
CA GLY A 226 -22.48 -0.36 -17.75
C GLY A 226 -21.46 0.12 -16.73
N TRP A 227 -21.90 0.67 -15.61
CA TRP A 227 -21.06 0.89 -14.44
C TRP A 227 -21.02 -0.37 -13.59
N VAL A 228 -19.82 -0.82 -13.26
CA VAL A 228 -19.61 -2.00 -12.43
C VAL A 228 -18.74 -1.70 -11.25
N ASN A 229 -19.08 -2.30 -10.13
CA ASN A 229 -18.24 -2.37 -8.95
C ASN A 229 -17.38 -3.64 -9.01
N LEU A 230 -16.09 -3.52 -8.78
CA LEU A 230 -15.11 -4.59 -8.80
C LEU A 230 -14.44 -4.71 -7.43
N PRO A 231 -15.05 -5.37 -6.46
CA PRO A 231 -14.40 -5.68 -5.20
C PRO A 231 -13.28 -6.70 -5.44
N ARG A 232 -12.05 -6.38 -5.04
CA ARG A 232 -10.88 -7.21 -5.38
C ARG A 232 -10.56 -8.30 -4.36
N ASP A 233 -11.11 -8.24 -3.17
CA ASP A 233 -10.69 -9.08 -2.04
C ASP A 233 -11.87 -9.59 -1.21
N TYR A 234 -12.97 -10.03 -1.84
CA TYR A 234 -14.10 -10.61 -1.11
C TYR A 234 -13.82 -12.05 -0.68
N ASP A 235 -14.14 -12.34 0.59
CA ASP A 235 -14.25 -13.70 1.10
C ASP A 235 -15.40 -14.43 0.38
N LYS A 236 -15.19 -15.70 0.06
CA LYS A 236 -16.12 -16.54 -0.69
C LYS A 236 -17.49 -16.72 -0.03
N GLU A 237 -17.65 -16.36 1.25
CA GLU A 237 -18.85 -16.61 2.04
C GLU A 237 -19.97 -15.58 1.82
N GLU A 238 -19.68 -14.36 1.37
CA GLU A 238 -20.70 -13.33 1.17
C GLU A 238 -21.46 -13.40 -0.16
N PHE A 239 -20.93 -14.09 -1.18
CA PHE A 239 -21.56 -14.25 -2.49
C PHE A 239 -22.35 -15.57 -2.68
N SER A 240 -22.49 -16.36 -1.63
CA SER A 240 -23.26 -17.62 -1.65
C SER A 240 -24.66 -17.53 -1.05
N ARG A 241 -25.18 -16.30 -0.91
CA ARG A 241 -26.57 -16.09 -0.43
C ARG A 241 -27.45 -15.47 -1.51
#